data_be66222c721dabde040273fec26349c0
#
_entry.id   be66222c721dabde040273fec26349c0
#
_cell.length_a   1.000
_cell.length_b   1.000
_cell.length_c   1.000
_cell.angle_alpha   90.00
_cell.angle_beta   90.00
_cell.angle_gamma   90.00
#
_symmetry.space_group_name_H-M   'P 1'
#
loop_
_entity.id
_entity.type
_entity.pdbx_description
1 polymer ?
#
loop_
_entity_poly.entity_id
_entity_poly.type
_entity_poly.pdbx_seq_one_letter_code
_entity_poly.pdbx_strand_id
1 'polypeptide(L)'
;MLLKNIIVRLRLNAIIYNNVNQMFRKLLIANRGEIAVRIMRSSREMGIETVGIYHQVDKEMPFVQYADYAVKLTGETPRAAYLDIEQIISIAKKIGAEAIHPGYGFLSERAEFA
;
A
#
# COMPACT_ATOMS: atom_id res chain seq x y z
N MET A 1 -9.65 9.78 11.09
CA MET A 1 -9.04 9.75 9.85
C MET A 1 -9.22 8.44 9.13
N LEU A 2 -9.18 8.50 7.90
CA LEU A 2 -9.59 7.42 7.04
C LEU A 2 -8.76 6.18 7.05
N LEU A 3 -7.51 6.30 7.41
CA LEU A 3 -6.61 5.15 7.31
C LEU A 3 -7.13 3.92 8.02
N LYS A 4 -7.64 4.10 9.22
CA LYS A 4 -8.02 2.93 9.98
C LYS A 4 -9.22 2.19 9.42
N ASN A 5 -9.97 2.81 8.53
CA ASN A 5 -11.14 2.16 7.98
C ASN A 5 -10.85 1.35 6.72
N ILE A 6 -9.72 1.62 6.07
CA ILE A 6 -9.44 0.98 4.81
C ILE A 6 -8.09 0.28 4.75
N ILE A 7 -7.39 0.22 5.86
CA ILE A 7 -6.12 -0.48 5.91
C ILE A 7 -6.36 -1.96 6.17
N VAL A 8 -5.69 -2.79 5.38
CA VAL A 8 -5.72 -4.23 5.55
C VAL A 8 -4.46 -4.65 6.27
N ARG A 9 -4.61 -5.35 7.35
CA ARG A 9 -3.47 -5.75 8.16
C ARG A 9 -2.90 -7.07 7.70
N LEU A 10 -1.60 -7.16 7.72
CA LEU A 10 -0.90 -8.35 7.28
C LEU A 10 -0.54 -9.27 8.43
N ARG A 11 -0.51 -8.74 9.64
CA ARG A 11 -0.17 -9.53 10.81
C ARG A 11 -1.20 -9.32 11.88
N LEU A 12 -1.43 -10.37 12.61
CA LEU A 12 -2.43 -10.32 13.66
C LEU A 12 -1.86 -10.10 15.05
N ASN A 13 -0.66 -9.61 15.13
CA ASN A 13 -0.07 -9.26 16.41
C ASN A 13 -0.71 -8.00 16.92
N ALA A 14 -1.86 -8.16 17.43
CA ALA A 14 -2.69 -7.03 17.76
C ALA A 14 -2.19 -6.15 18.87
N ILE A 15 -1.22 -6.62 19.55
CA ILE A 15 -0.66 -5.85 20.64
C ILE A 15 -0.29 -4.44 20.27
N ILE A 16 0.09 -4.28 19.03
CA ILE A 16 0.52 -2.98 18.58
C ILE A 16 -0.55 -1.96 18.59
N TYR A 17 -1.78 -2.35 18.78
CA TYR A 17 -2.86 -1.41 18.64
C TYR A 17 -3.19 -0.63 19.86
N ASN A 18 -2.54 -0.95 20.92
CA ASN A 18 -2.79 -0.23 22.16
C ASN A 18 -2.19 1.15 22.12
N ASN A 19 -1.25 1.36 21.20
CA ASN A 19 -0.60 2.64 21.10
C ASN A 19 -0.75 3.17 19.70
N VAL A 20 -1.51 4.24 19.57
CA VAL A 20 -1.79 4.84 18.27
C VAL A 20 -0.53 5.22 17.53
N ASN A 21 0.47 5.67 18.25
CA ASN A 21 1.69 6.15 17.62
C ASN A 21 2.54 5.05 17.02
N GLN A 22 2.16 3.80 17.26
CA GLN A 22 2.96 2.68 16.79
C GLN A 22 2.14 1.68 16.02
N MET A 23 1.05 2.14 15.41
CA MET A 23 0.23 1.25 14.64
C MET A 23 1.00 0.53 13.55
N PHE A 24 1.74 1.29 12.75
CA PHE A 24 2.52 0.74 11.65
C PHE A 24 3.80 1.51 11.49
N ARG A 25 4.82 0.82 11.04
CA ARG A 25 6.05 1.48 10.68
C ARG A 25 6.22 1.55 9.17
N LYS A 26 5.66 0.60 8.46
CA LYS A 26 5.82 0.52 7.02
C LYS A 26 4.50 0.13 6.40
N LEU A 27 4.04 0.92 5.45
CA LEU A 27 2.73 0.77 4.82
C LEU A 27 2.90 0.64 3.32
N LEU A 28 2.31 -0.40 2.74
CA LEU A 28 2.27 -0.54 1.30
C LEU A 28 1.00 0.10 0.78
N ILE A 29 1.14 0.99 -0.18
CA ILE A 29 -0.01 1.67 -0.79
C ILE A 29 -0.32 0.98 -2.09
N ALA A 30 -1.45 0.28 -2.14
CA ALA A 30 -1.85 -0.51 -3.30
C ALA A 30 -2.78 0.31 -4.18
N ASN A 31 -2.26 1.41 -4.68
CA ASN A 31 -3.00 2.26 -5.60
C ASN A 31 -1.99 3.08 -6.39
N ARG A 32 -2.47 3.87 -7.31
CA ARG A 32 -1.62 4.62 -8.22
C ARG A 32 -2.05 6.08 -8.28
N GLY A 33 -1.23 6.90 -8.96
CA GLY A 33 -1.58 8.28 -9.25
C GLY A 33 -1.70 9.18 -8.04
N GLU A 34 -2.59 10.14 -8.16
CA GLU A 34 -2.77 11.16 -7.14
C GLU A 34 -3.21 10.56 -5.81
N ILE A 35 -4.04 9.54 -5.85
CA ILE A 35 -4.51 8.90 -4.63
C ILE A 35 -3.34 8.31 -3.86
N ALA A 36 -2.42 7.66 -4.56
CA ALA A 36 -1.25 7.08 -3.92
C ALA A 36 -0.39 8.17 -3.29
N VAL A 37 -0.17 9.26 -4.01
CA VAL A 37 0.63 10.36 -3.48
C VAL A 37 0.02 10.94 -2.21
N ARG A 38 -1.29 11.12 -2.21
CA ARG A 38 -1.95 11.71 -1.05
C ARG A 38 -1.81 10.82 0.18
N ILE A 39 -1.95 9.51 0.00
CA ILE A 39 -1.80 8.58 1.11
C ILE A 39 -0.35 8.57 1.59
N MET A 40 0.59 8.60 0.66
CA MET A 40 2.00 8.62 1.02
C MET A 40 2.36 9.87 1.80
N ARG A 41 1.81 11.01 1.40
CA ARG A 41 2.08 12.26 2.09
C ARG A 41 1.58 12.21 3.53
N SER A 42 0.34 11.75 3.72
CA SER A 42 -0.21 11.62 5.05
C SER A 42 0.59 10.64 5.90
N SER A 43 1.02 9.54 5.28
CA SER A 43 1.80 8.54 5.99
C SER A 43 3.12 9.11 6.47
N ARG A 44 3.79 9.88 5.62
CA ARG A 44 5.06 10.48 6.01
C ARG A 44 4.89 11.44 7.17
N GLU A 45 3.80 12.20 7.16
CA GLU A 45 3.54 13.12 8.26
C GLU A 45 3.35 12.39 9.57
N MET A 46 2.95 11.13 9.50
CA MET A 46 2.78 10.31 10.68
C MET A 46 4.02 9.49 11.02
N GLY A 47 5.10 9.68 10.28
CA GLY A 47 6.33 8.94 10.52
C GLY A 47 6.31 7.51 10.01
N ILE A 48 5.45 7.23 9.03
CA ILE A 48 5.33 5.88 8.46
C ILE A 48 6.09 5.82 7.15
N GLU A 49 6.90 4.79 6.99
CA GLU A 49 7.58 4.54 5.72
C GLU A 49 6.58 4.01 4.71
N THR A 50 6.74 4.40 3.46
CA THR A 50 5.80 4.05 2.41
C THR A 50 6.43 3.14 1.37
N VAL A 51 5.66 2.16 0.91
CA VAL A 51 6.05 1.27 -0.17
C VAL A 51 5.03 1.47 -1.28
N GLY A 52 5.51 1.89 -2.44
CA GLY A 52 4.66 2.00 -3.62
C GLY A 52 4.85 0.77 -4.49
N ILE A 53 3.81 0.41 -5.22
CA ILE A 53 3.90 -0.66 -6.21
C ILE A 53 3.46 -0.07 -7.53
N TYR A 54 4.06 -0.51 -8.61
CA TYR A 54 3.75 0.10 -9.90
C TYR A 54 3.87 -0.87 -11.04
N HIS A 55 3.00 -0.70 -12.03
CA HIS A 55 3.13 -1.39 -13.29
C HIS A 55 4.09 -0.59 -14.16
N GLN A 56 4.74 -1.27 -15.10
CA GLN A 56 5.74 -0.64 -15.95
C GLN A 56 5.27 0.65 -16.60
N VAL A 57 3.99 0.71 -16.99
CA VAL A 57 3.46 1.91 -17.64
C VAL A 57 3.46 3.12 -16.72
N ASP A 58 3.51 2.91 -15.41
CA ASP A 58 3.49 3.99 -14.45
C ASP A 58 4.87 4.35 -13.91
N LYS A 59 5.91 3.78 -14.48
CA LYS A 59 7.26 3.90 -13.95
C LYS A 59 7.69 5.33 -13.69
N GLU A 60 7.29 6.26 -14.56
CA GLU A 60 7.71 7.64 -14.44
C GLU A 60 6.72 8.51 -13.68
N MET A 61 5.67 7.95 -13.12
CA MET A 61 4.69 8.74 -12.42
C MET A 61 5.19 9.23 -11.07
N PRO A 62 4.69 10.39 -10.62
CA PRO A 62 5.17 10.97 -9.36
C PRO A 62 5.07 10.06 -8.15
N PHE A 63 4.04 9.24 -8.05
CA PHE A 63 3.88 8.41 -6.87
C PHE A 63 5.01 7.40 -6.74
N VAL A 64 5.59 6.97 -7.86
CA VAL A 64 6.70 6.02 -7.83
C VAL A 64 7.93 6.69 -7.24
N GLN A 65 8.13 7.95 -7.61
CA GLN A 65 9.28 8.69 -7.10
C GLN A 65 9.10 9.11 -5.65
N TYR A 66 7.87 9.36 -5.26
CA TYR A 66 7.58 9.89 -3.93
C TYR A 66 7.67 8.83 -2.82
N ALA A 67 7.42 7.58 -3.14
CA ALA A 67 7.44 6.51 -2.14
C ALA A 67 8.86 6.32 -1.60
N ASP A 68 8.94 5.86 -0.37
CA ASP A 68 10.25 5.53 0.21
C ASP A 68 10.85 4.32 -0.49
N TYR A 69 10.00 3.36 -0.86
CA TYR A 69 10.40 2.18 -1.63
C TYR A 69 9.39 1.99 -2.75
N ALA A 70 9.86 1.55 -3.89
CA ALA A 70 8.98 1.29 -5.03
C ALA A 70 9.31 -0.08 -5.60
N VAL A 71 8.28 -0.92 -5.77
CA VAL A 71 8.44 -2.28 -6.26
C VAL A 71 7.62 -2.45 -7.53
N LYS A 72 8.25 -2.98 -8.56
CA LYS A 72 7.58 -3.17 -9.83
C LYS A 72 6.72 -4.42 -9.80
N LEU A 73 5.49 -4.27 -10.29
CA LEU A 73 4.57 -5.38 -10.43
C LEU A 73 4.73 -6.05 -11.78
N THR A 74 4.46 -7.34 -11.84
CA THR A 74 4.36 -8.05 -13.11
C THR A 74 2.90 -8.20 -13.47
N GLY A 75 2.60 -8.20 -14.76
CA GLY A 75 1.23 -8.31 -15.24
C GLY A 75 1.14 -7.70 -16.62
N GLU A 76 0.27 -8.23 -17.46
CA GLU A 76 0.19 -7.77 -18.83
C GLU A 76 -0.43 -6.38 -18.95
N THR A 77 -1.33 -6.07 -18.04
CA THR A 77 -1.98 -4.77 -18.06
C THR A 77 -1.89 -4.16 -16.68
N PRO A 78 -2.01 -2.83 -16.59
CA PRO A 78 -2.03 -2.19 -15.28
C PRO A 78 -3.16 -2.73 -14.40
N ARG A 79 -4.34 -2.90 -14.97
CA ARG A 79 -5.47 -3.39 -14.19
C ARG A 79 -5.18 -4.77 -13.61
N ALA A 80 -4.65 -5.68 -14.40
CA ALA A 80 -4.35 -7.01 -13.91
C ALA A 80 -3.32 -6.96 -12.79
N ALA A 81 -2.30 -6.14 -12.96
CA ALA A 81 -1.24 -6.04 -11.96
C ALA A 81 -1.75 -5.48 -10.65
N TYR A 82 -2.52 -4.41 -10.72
CA TYR A 82 -3.00 -3.75 -9.49
C TYR A 82 -4.12 -4.53 -8.81
N LEU A 83 -4.67 -5.54 -9.46
CA LEU A 83 -5.67 -6.41 -8.85
C LEU A 83 -5.12 -7.77 -8.44
N ASP A 84 -3.82 -7.97 -8.62
CA ASP A 84 -3.18 -9.26 -8.30
C ASP A 84 -2.89 -9.32 -6.80
N ILE A 85 -3.88 -9.79 -6.07
CA ILE A 85 -3.83 -9.81 -4.61
C ILE A 85 -2.65 -10.63 -4.09
N GLU A 86 -2.43 -11.80 -4.67
CA GLU A 86 -1.36 -12.68 -4.20
C GLU A 86 0.00 -12.04 -4.37
N GLN A 87 0.22 -11.41 -5.51
CA GLN A 87 1.49 -10.74 -5.75
C GLN A 87 1.71 -9.60 -4.79
N ILE A 88 0.68 -8.80 -4.57
CA ILE A 88 0.80 -7.63 -3.71
C ILE A 88 1.07 -8.04 -2.26
N ILE A 89 0.39 -9.06 -1.78
CA ILE A 89 0.63 -9.54 -0.42
C ILE A 89 2.03 -10.13 -0.31
N SER A 90 2.47 -10.86 -1.33
CA SER A 90 3.80 -11.42 -1.33
C SER A 90 4.86 -10.32 -1.24
N ILE A 91 4.69 -9.25 -2.02
CA ILE A 91 5.61 -8.12 -1.99
C ILE A 91 5.60 -7.48 -0.60
N ALA A 92 4.42 -7.27 -0.04
CA ALA A 92 4.30 -6.65 1.26
C ALA A 92 5.06 -7.44 2.32
N LYS A 93 4.91 -8.75 2.29
CA LYS A 93 5.59 -9.61 3.25
C LYS A 93 7.10 -9.57 3.07
N LYS A 94 7.56 -9.60 1.84
CA LYS A 94 8.99 -9.60 1.56
C LYS A 94 9.66 -8.31 1.99
N ILE A 95 8.99 -7.19 1.80
CA ILE A 95 9.58 -5.90 2.10
C ILE A 95 9.33 -5.48 3.55
N GLY A 96 8.55 -6.27 4.28
CA GLY A 96 8.31 -5.99 5.69
C GLY A 96 7.22 -4.98 5.94
N ALA A 97 6.31 -4.79 4.99
CA ALA A 97 5.18 -3.91 5.22
C ALA A 97 4.24 -4.56 6.23
N GLU A 98 3.71 -3.75 7.11
CA GLU A 98 2.84 -4.24 8.18
C GLU A 98 1.38 -4.07 7.87
N ALA A 99 1.05 -3.29 6.87
CA ALA A 99 -0.32 -3.07 6.45
C ALA A 99 -0.35 -2.66 4.99
N ILE A 100 -1.52 -2.77 4.39
CA ILE A 100 -1.75 -2.35 3.01
C ILE A 100 -2.93 -1.39 3.00
N HIS A 101 -2.75 -0.27 2.31
CA HIS A 101 -3.81 0.72 2.14
C HIS A 101 -4.23 0.68 0.68
N PRO A 102 -5.42 0.20 0.38
CA PRO A 102 -5.84 0.04 -1.02
C PRO A 102 -6.33 1.32 -1.69
N GLY A 103 -6.62 2.36 -0.93
CA GLY A 103 -7.15 3.58 -1.52
C GLY A 103 -8.55 3.38 -2.07
N TYR A 104 -8.78 3.91 -3.26
CA TYR A 104 -10.06 3.77 -3.95
C TYR A 104 -9.89 2.93 -5.20
N GLY A 105 -10.92 2.18 -5.57
CA GLY A 105 -10.87 1.33 -6.73
C GLY A 105 -9.95 0.14 -6.52
N PHE A 106 -9.67 -0.58 -7.59
CA PHE A 106 -8.77 -1.73 -7.54
C PHE A 106 -9.08 -2.63 -6.35
N LEU A 107 -8.08 -2.92 -5.52
CA LEU A 107 -8.24 -3.85 -4.41
C LEU A 107 -9.26 -3.41 -3.37
N SER A 108 -9.48 -2.11 -3.22
CA SER A 108 -10.41 -1.64 -2.21
C SER A 108 -11.83 -2.14 -2.46
N GLU A 109 -12.14 -2.54 -3.70
CA GLU A 109 -13.46 -3.01 -4.07
C GLU A 109 -13.54 -4.53 -4.12
N ARG A 110 -12.49 -5.22 -3.71
CA ARG A 110 -12.47 -6.68 -3.71
C ARG A 110 -12.70 -7.20 -2.31
N ALA A 111 -13.83 -7.90 -2.11
CA ALA A 111 -14.15 -8.42 -0.79
C ALA A 111 -13.10 -9.39 -0.28
N GLU A 112 -12.56 -10.21 -1.15
CA GLU A 112 -11.58 -11.20 -0.73
C GLU A 112 -10.26 -10.58 -0.27
N PHE A 113 -10.00 -9.33 -0.63
CA PHE A 113 -8.79 -8.67 -0.17
C PHE A 113 -8.89 -8.29 1.30
N ALA A 114 -10.06 -7.85 1.70
CA ALA A 114 -10.26 -7.46 3.09
C ALA A 114 -10.27 -8.68 3.99
#